data_c082238b9a31abfdf0758ad7a423ddc5
#
_entry.id   c082238b9a31abfdf0758ad7a423ddc5
#
_cell.length_a   1.000
_cell.length_b   1.000
_cell.length_c   1.000
_cell.angle_alpha   90.00
_cell.angle_beta   90.00
_cell.angle_gamma   90.00
#
_symmetry.space_group_name_H-M   'P 1'
#
loop_
_entity.id
_entity.type
_entity.pdbx_description
1 polymer ?
#
loop_
_entity_poly.entity_id
_entity_poly.type
_entity_poly.pdbx_seq_one_letter_code
_entity_poly.pdbx_strand_id
1 'polypeptide(L)'
;MPIAPSQAFAHVRVTVTDIERSAAFYDKVFGWPRAIDTSASVDEPGVKESREQYFGGVVYAMPAGTLFGLRPVAPGGQRFDSERTGLDHVSFMVEGRDVLVAAHEALHAEDIPHGEITDLPDAGLAILSFSDPDGIHLELTAPLG
;
A
#
# COMPACT_ATOMS: atom_id res chain seq x y z
N MET A 1 -4.06 9.40 -31.88
CA MET A 1 -5.12 9.42 -30.83
C MET A 1 -4.89 8.28 -29.86
N PRO A 2 -4.77 8.55 -28.57
CA PRO A 2 -4.70 7.47 -27.58
C PRO A 2 -6.05 6.72 -27.51
N ILE A 3 -5.98 5.42 -27.20
CA ILE A 3 -7.19 4.60 -27.07
C ILE A 3 -8.01 5.05 -25.85
N ALA A 4 -7.35 5.39 -24.76
CA ALA A 4 -8.02 5.80 -23.52
C ALA A 4 -7.20 6.91 -22.84
N PRO A 5 -7.60 8.17 -23.02
CA PRO A 5 -6.86 9.29 -22.39
C PRO A 5 -7.16 9.34 -20.88
N SER A 6 -6.39 8.60 -20.12
CA SER A 6 -6.51 8.57 -18.66
C SER A 6 -5.92 9.83 -18.03
N GLN A 7 -6.49 10.29 -16.94
CA GLN A 7 -6.08 11.50 -16.24
C GLN A 7 -5.34 11.23 -14.94
N ALA A 8 -5.56 10.07 -14.31
CA ALA A 8 -4.99 9.77 -13.00
C ALA A 8 -5.22 8.29 -12.64
N PHE A 9 -4.61 7.84 -11.57
CA PHE A 9 -4.98 6.57 -10.97
C PHE A 9 -6.32 6.71 -10.25
N ALA A 10 -7.26 5.81 -10.52
CA ALA A 10 -8.52 5.73 -9.80
C ALA A 10 -8.34 4.98 -8.48
N HIS A 11 -7.69 3.82 -8.56
CA HIS A 11 -7.38 3.01 -7.39
C HIS A 11 -6.21 2.07 -7.69
N VAL A 12 -5.60 1.59 -6.61
CA VAL A 12 -4.59 0.52 -6.62
C VAL A 12 -5.05 -0.55 -5.66
N ARG A 13 -4.91 -1.81 -6.05
CA ARG A 13 -5.23 -2.94 -5.17
C ARG A 13 -4.07 -3.92 -5.19
N VAL A 14 -3.63 -4.34 -4.01
CA VAL A 14 -2.58 -5.34 -3.87
C VAL A 14 -3.17 -6.63 -3.34
N THR A 15 -2.61 -7.75 -3.77
CA THR A 15 -3.01 -9.07 -3.31
C THR A 15 -2.16 -9.46 -2.12
N VAL A 16 -2.82 -9.85 -1.02
CA VAL A 16 -2.16 -10.18 0.24
C VAL A 16 -2.50 -11.59 0.70
N THR A 17 -1.74 -12.12 1.64
CA THR A 17 -1.93 -13.49 2.14
C THR A 17 -2.87 -13.56 3.35
N ASP A 18 -2.97 -12.49 4.14
CA ASP A 18 -3.71 -12.46 5.40
C ASP A 18 -4.32 -11.07 5.61
N ILE A 19 -5.64 -10.96 5.47
CA ILE A 19 -6.30 -9.65 5.53
C ILE A 19 -6.23 -9.01 6.93
N GLU A 20 -6.32 -9.81 7.98
CA GLU A 20 -6.26 -9.27 9.34
C GLU A 20 -4.90 -8.63 9.61
N ARG A 21 -3.82 -9.33 9.25
CA ARG A 21 -2.46 -8.84 9.41
C ARG A 21 -2.19 -7.63 8.52
N SER A 22 -2.57 -7.71 7.25
CA SER A 22 -2.33 -6.62 6.31
C SER A 22 -3.14 -5.37 6.66
N ALA A 23 -4.41 -5.52 7.00
CA ALA A 23 -5.24 -4.36 7.38
C ALA A 23 -4.71 -3.69 8.65
N ALA A 24 -4.27 -4.47 9.64
CA ALA A 24 -3.65 -3.91 10.84
C ALA A 24 -2.42 -3.07 10.51
N PHE A 25 -1.61 -3.54 9.56
CA PHE A 25 -0.43 -2.80 9.09
C PHE A 25 -0.81 -1.47 8.42
N TYR A 26 -1.71 -1.50 7.44
CA TYR A 26 -2.10 -0.28 6.71
C TYR A 26 -2.86 0.70 7.60
N ASP A 27 -3.67 0.23 8.55
CA ASP A 27 -4.29 1.08 9.56
C ASP A 27 -3.22 1.81 10.39
N LYS A 28 -2.20 1.08 10.83
CA LYS A 28 -1.13 1.64 11.66
C LYS A 28 -0.27 2.65 10.90
N VAL A 29 0.11 2.32 9.68
CA VAL A 29 1.03 3.16 8.90
C VAL A 29 0.34 4.41 8.37
N PHE A 30 -0.86 4.27 7.81
CA PHE A 30 -1.52 5.37 7.11
C PHE A 30 -2.76 5.91 7.82
N GLY A 31 -3.47 5.07 8.55
CA GLY A 31 -4.68 5.48 9.26
C GLY A 31 -5.82 5.94 8.36
N TRP A 32 -5.83 5.56 7.09
CA TRP A 32 -6.92 5.94 6.19
C TRP A 32 -8.23 5.31 6.63
N PRO A 33 -9.36 5.99 6.43
CA PRO A 33 -10.66 5.37 6.70
C PRO A 33 -10.92 4.20 5.76
N ARG A 34 -11.54 3.16 6.28
CA ARG A 34 -11.99 2.02 5.49
C ARG A 34 -13.33 2.37 4.83
N ALA A 35 -13.31 2.59 3.51
CA ALA A 35 -14.52 2.84 2.75
C ALA A 35 -15.38 1.58 2.62
N ILE A 36 -14.72 0.41 2.48
CA ILE A 36 -15.37 -0.89 2.39
C ILE A 36 -14.56 -1.87 3.22
N ASP A 37 -15.25 -2.67 4.02
CA ASP A 37 -14.61 -3.69 4.85
C ASP A 37 -15.48 -4.93 4.90
N THR A 38 -15.02 -6.00 4.22
CA THR A 38 -15.70 -7.30 4.21
C THR A 38 -14.85 -8.37 4.89
N SER A 39 -13.81 -7.95 5.62
CA SER A 39 -12.83 -8.87 6.21
C SER A 39 -13.42 -9.82 7.26
N ALA A 40 -14.50 -9.41 7.92
CA ALA A 40 -15.18 -10.26 8.91
C ALA A 40 -15.73 -11.56 8.28
N SER A 41 -16.01 -11.55 6.98
CA SER A 41 -16.58 -12.69 6.26
C SER A 41 -15.56 -13.46 5.42
N VAL A 42 -14.28 -13.14 5.52
CA VAL A 42 -13.23 -13.67 4.62
C VAL A 42 -13.15 -15.20 4.60
N ASP A 43 -13.43 -15.84 5.73
CA ASP A 43 -13.35 -17.30 5.86
C ASP A 43 -14.66 -18.01 5.52
N GLU A 44 -15.72 -17.28 5.20
CA GLU A 44 -16.97 -17.88 4.78
C GLU A 44 -16.83 -18.46 3.35
N PRO A 45 -17.47 -19.62 3.06
CA PRO A 45 -17.36 -20.23 1.74
C PRO A 45 -17.76 -19.28 0.61
N GLY A 46 -16.91 -19.23 -0.44
CA GLY A 46 -17.16 -18.41 -1.63
C GLY A 46 -16.81 -16.94 -1.53
N VAL A 47 -16.48 -16.43 -0.36
CA VAL A 47 -16.18 -14.99 -0.19
C VAL A 47 -14.92 -14.60 -0.96
N LYS A 48 -13.84 -15.37 -0.87
CA LYS A 48 -12.59 -15.07 -1.54
C LYS A 48 -12.68 -15.11 -3.07
N GLU A 49 -13.75 -15.68 -3.61
CA GLU A 49 -14.03 -15.72 -5.04
C GLU A 49 -15.12 -14.72 -5.47
N SER A 50 -15.68 -13.97 -4.53
CA SER A 50 -16.82 -13.08 -4.77
C SER A 50 -16.39 -11.64 -4.93
N ARG A 51 -16.53 -11.12 -6.14
CA ARG A 51 -16.28 -9.72 -6.44
C ARG A 51 -17.24 -8.80 -5.67
N GLU A 52 -18.50 -9.19 -5.55
CA GLU A 52 -19.53 -8.41 -4.84
C GLU A 52 -19.22 -8.27 -3.35
N GLN A 53 -18.46 -9.20 -2.80
CA GLN A 53 -18.01 -9.17 -1.41
C GLN A 53 -16.57 -8.68 -1.29
N TYR A 54 -16.03 -8.05 -2.34
CA TYR A 54 -14.67 -7.54 -2.37
C TYR A 54 -13.64 -8.58 -1.93
N PHE A 55 -13.91 -9.86 -2.21
CA PHE A 55 -13.04 -11.00 -1.92
C PHE A 55 -12.71 -11.16 -0.41
N GLY A 56 -13.49 -10.56 0.48
CA GLY A 56 -13.19 -10.53 1.91
C GLY A 56 -12.11 -9.53 2.28
N GLY A 57 -11.91 -8.54 1.44
CA GLY A 57 -10.86 -7.54 1.60
C GLY A 57 -11.32 -6.24 2.24
N VAL A 58 -10.44 -5.25 2.14
CA VAL A 58 -10.65 -3.89 2.64
C VAL A 58 -10.31 -2.91 1.54
N VAL A 59 -11.09 -1.84 1.41
CA VAL A 59 -10.79 -0.72 0.51
C VAL A 59 -10.69 0.54 1.35
N TYR A 60 -9.54 1.20 1.28
CA TYR A 60 -9.28 2.45 1.99
C TYR A 60 -9.56 3.65 1.10
N ALA A 61 -10.06 4.73 1.68
CA ALA A 61 -10.20 6.01 1.01
C ALA A 61 -9.03 6.93 1.39
N MET A 62 -8.20 7.26 0.40
CA MET A 62 -7.09 8.19 0.60
C MET A 62 -7.59 9.65 0.54
N PRO A 63 -6.89 10.59 1.20
CA PRO A 63 -7.34 12.00 1.24
C PRO A 63 -7.56 12.64 -0.13
N ALA A 64 -6.77 12.27 -1.13
CA ALA A 64 -6.88 12.84 -2.48
C ALA A 64 -7.97 12.19 -3.33
N GLY A 65 -8.72 11.23 -2.80
CA GLY A 65 -9.81 10.56 -3.50
C GLY A 65 -9.44 9.25 -4.18
N THR A 66 -8.15 8.93 -4.30
CA THR A 66 -7.71 7.62 -4.78
C THR A 66 -8.05 6.55 -3.73
N LEU A 67 -8.46 5.37 -4.19
CA LEU A 67 -8.71 4.24 -3.29
C LEU A 67 -7.52 3.29 -3.29
N PHE A 68 -7.29 2.65 -2.15
CA PHE A 68 -6.28 1.62 -2.01
C PHE A 68 -6.91 0.37 -1.41
N GLY A 69 -6.82 -0.76 -2.12
CA GLY A 69 -7.51 -1.98 -1.73
C GLY A 69 -6.58 -3.14 -1.42
N LEU A 70 -7.05 -4.03 -0.54
CA LEU A 70 -6.37 -5.27 -0.17
C LEU A 70 -7.26 -6.44 -0.59
N ARG A 71 -6.72 -7.37 -1.37
CA ARG A 71 -7.40 -8.58 -1.82
C ARG A 71 -6.71 -9.80 -1.21
N PRO A 72 -7.31 -10.48 -0.23
CA PRO A 72 -6.63 -11.53 0.53
C PRO A 72 -6.77 -12.92 -0.10
N VAL A 73 -6.32 -13.08 -1.34
CA VAL A 73 -6.49 -14.34 -2.07
C VAL A 73 -5.17 -15.06 -2.38
N ALA A 74 -4.03 -14.47 -1.98
CA ALA A 74 -2.74 -15.14 -2.17
C ALA A 74 -2.59 -16.31 -1.20
N PRO A 75 -1.95 -17.41 -1.63
CA PRO A 75 -1.66 -18.53 -0.72
C PRO A 75 -0.76 -18.11 0.43
N GLY A 76 -1.00 -18.66 1.63
CA GLY A 76 -0.16 -18.41 2.79
C GLY A 76 1.31 -18.75 2.51
N GLY A 77 2.22 -17.95 3.06
CA GLY A 77 3.66 -18.14 2.89
C GLY A 77 4.23 -17.54 1.60
N GLN A 78 3.38 -17.08 0.68
CA GLN A 78 3.85 -16.43 -0.53
C GLN A 78 4.44 -15.05 -0.21
N ARG A 79 5.52 -14.68 -0.89
CA ARG A 79 6.19 -13.40 -0.71
C ARG A 79 6.20 -12.62 -2.02
N PHE A 80 6.06 -11.30 -1.90
CA PHE A 80 6.16 -10.40 -3.05
C PHE A 80 7.60 -10.41 -3.60
N ASP A 81 7.69 -10.29 -4.93
CA ASP A 81 8.97 -10.23 -5.64
C ASP A 81 8.87 -9.12 -6.69
N SER A 82 9.57 -8.00 -6.44
CA SER A 82 9.55 -6.83 -7.30
C SER A 82 10.29 -7.05 -8.63
N GLU A 83 11.06 -8.13 -8.75
CA GLU A 83 11.78 -8.43 -9.99
C GLU A 83 10.95 -9.23 -10.97
N ARG A 84 9.75 -9.64 -10.58
CA ARG A 84 8.80 -10.27 -11.50
C ARG A 84 8.06 -9.21 -12.30
N THR A 85 7.65 -9.58 -13.52
CA THR A 85 6.81 -8.70 -14.34
C THR A 85 5.54 -8.31 -13.59
N GLY A 86 5.30 -7.02 -13.48
CA GLY A 86 4.13 -6.48 -12.79
C GLY A 86 4.49 -5.27 -11.94
N LEU A 87 4.13 -5.29 -10.70
CA LEU A 87 4.38 -4.20 -9.77
C LEU A 87 5.84 -4.23 -9.28
N ASP A 88 6.51 -3.08 -9.34
CA ASP A 88 7.80 -2.87 -8.67
C ASP A 88 7.55 -2.37 -7.24
N HIS A 89 6.87 -1.24 -7.10
CA HIS A 89 6.51 -0.66 -5.80
C HIS A 89 5.36 0.33 -5.96
N VAL A 90 4.79 0.75 -4.84
CA VAL A 90 3.78 1.81 -4.79
C VAL A 90 4.34 2.94 -3.94
N SER A 91 4.33 4.16 -4.47
CA SER A 91 4.79 5.34 -3.75
C SER A 91 3.64 6.25 -3.37
N PHE A 92 3.66 6.72 -2.12
CA PHE A 92 2.64 7.59 -1.56
C PHE A 92 3.25 8.96 -1.27
N MET A 93 2.59 10.01 -1.74
CA MET A 93 3.05 11.38 -1.51
C MET A 93 2.79 11.78 -0.06
N VAL A 94 3.79 12.37 0.57
CA VAL A 94 3.67 13.03 1.88
C VAL A 94 4.04 14.50 1.77
N GLU A 95 3.68 15.29 2.78
CA GLU A 95 3.74 16.74 2.68
C GLU A 95 5.17 17.29 2.59
N GLY A 96 6.11 16.70 3.31
CA GLY A 96 7.47 17.20 3.32
C GLY A 96 8.48 16.22 3.88
N ARG A 97 9.75 16.56 3.77
CA ARG A 97 10.86 15.69 4.20
C ARG A 97 10.82 15.39 5.70
N ASP A 98 10.30 16.30 6.52
CA ASP A 98 10.13 16.10 7.97
C ASP A 98 9.19 14.92 8.26
N VAL A 99 8.20 14.68 7.41
CA VAL A 99 7.33 13.49 7.52
C VAL A 99 8.12 12.21 7.29
N LEU A 100 9.08 12.22 6.35
CA LEU A 100 9.96 11.05 6.14
C LEU A 100 10.84 10.77 7.36
N VAL A 101 11.35 11.81 7.99
CA VAL A 101 12.19 11.66 9.20
C VAL A 101 11.38 11.00 10.33
N ALA A 102 10.18 11.51 10.59
CA ALA A 102 9.30 10.95 11.61
C ALA A 102 8.88 9.51 11.25
N ALA A 103 8.58 9.25 9.97
CA ALA A 103 8.22 7.91 9.52
C ALA A 103 9.39 6.93 9.67
N HIS A 104 10.60 7.34 9.34
CA HIS A 104 11.80 6.49 9.50
C HIS A 104 11.95 6.04 10.95
N GLU A 105 11.83 6.96 11.89
CA GLU A 105 11.92 6.65 13.31
C GLU A 105 10.79 5.69 13.75
N ALA A 106 9.57 5.94 13.29
CA ALA A 106 8.43 5.11 13.65
C ALA A 106 8.52 3.69 13.06
N LEU A 107 8.92 3.57 11.79
CA LEU A 107 9.13 2.27 11.15
C LEU A 107 10.20 1.46 11.87
N HIS A 108 11.29 2.11 12.27
CA HIS A 108 12.35 1.46 13.00
C HIS A 108 11.87 0.97 14.37
N ALA A 109 11.12 1.81 15.10
CA ALA A 109 10.59 1.44 16.42
C ALA A 109 9.61 0.27 16.37
N GLU A 110 8.91 0.10 15.26
CA GLU A 110 7.93 -0.98 15.06
C GLU A 110 8.53 -2.20 14.38
N ASP A 111 9.85 -2.24 14.16
CA ASP A 111 10.55 -3.32 13.46
C ASP A 111 9.99 -3.60 12.06
N ILE A 112 9.48 -2.58 11.38
CA ILE A 112 9.05 -2.67 10.00
C ILE A 112 10.28 -2.55 9.10
N PRO A 113 10.53 -3.48 8.16
CA PRO A 113 11.66 -3.38 7.24
C PRO A 113 11.60 -2.10 6.42
N HIS A 114 12.67 -1.33 6.43
CA HIS A 114 12.75 -0.04 5.75
C HIS A 114 14.17 0.26 5.30
N GLY A 115 14.29 1.18 4.33
CA GLY A 115 15.58 1.74 3.91
C GLY A 115 15.90 3.03 4.65
N GLU A 116 16.86 3.75 4.14
CA GLU A 116 17.23 5.07 4.61
C GLU A 116 16.57 6.14 3.75
N ILE A 117 16.42 7.35 4.30
CA ILE A 117 15.92 8.48 3.51
C ILE A 117 16.95 8.82 2.44
N THR A 118 16.51 8.89 1.20
CA THR A 118 17.35 9.21 0.05
C THR A 118 16.86 10.49 -0.59
N ASP A 119 17.73 11.49 -0.64
CA ASP A 119 17.45 12.74 -1.35
C ASP A 119 17.78 12.56 -2.83
N LEU A 120 16.84 13.00 -3.67
CA LEU A 120 16.96 12.97 -5.14
C LEU A 120 16.83 14.41 -5.64
N PRO A 121 17.88 15.24 -5.46
CA PRO A 121 17.78 16.68 -5.73
C PRO A 121 17.44 17.01 -7.18
N ASP A 122 17.94 16.21 -8.12
CA ASP A 122 17.63 16.44 -9.55
C ASP A 122 16.16 16.23 -9.88
N ALA A 123 15.46 15.39 -9.09
CA ALA A 123 14.03 15.20 -9.21
C ALA A 123 13.22 16.10 -8.28
N GLY A 124 13.88 16.83 -7.38
CA GLY A 124 13.22 17.66 -6.38
C GLY A 124 12.48 16.86 -5.31
N LEU A 125 12.90 15.64 -5.04
CA LEU A 125 12.20 14.71 -4.18
C LEU A 125 13.13 14.06 -3.16
N ALA A 126 12.55 13.58 -2.07
CA ALA A 126 13.18 12.63 -1.15
C ALA A 126 12.26 11.42 -1.01
N ILE A 127 12.86 10.25 -0.80
CA ILE A 127 12.11 9.00 -0.71
C ILE A 127 12.52 8.19 0.51
N LEU A 128 11.59 7.35 0.97
CA LEU A 128 11.81 6.38 2.04
C LEU A 128 11.07 5.10 1.69
N SER A 129 11.81 4.01 1.49
CA SER A 129 11.24 2.70 1.16
C SER A 129 10.98 1.89 2.41
N PHE A 130 9.93 1.08 2.38
CA PHE A 130 9.60 0.12 3.44
C PHE A 130 8.77 -1.01 2.85
N SER A 131 8.49 -2.03 3.64
CA SER A 131 7.77 -3.21 3.15
C SER A 131 6.58 -3.53 4.04
N ASP A 132 5.50 -4.03 3.42
CA ASP A 132 4.35 -4.54 4.15
C ASP A 132 4.59 -5.98 4.66
N PRO A 133 3.63 -6.60 5.39
CA PRO A 133 3.84 -7.94 5.94
C PRO A 133 4.11 -9.04 4.91
N ASP A 134 3.67 -8.87 3.67
CA ASP A 134 3.93 -9.83 2.58
C ASP A 134 5.20 -9.48 1.79
N GLY A 135 5.92 -8.45 2.20
CA GLY A 135 7.12 -7.98 1.53
C GLY A 135 6.83 -7.07 0.33
N ILE A 136 5.59 -6.62 0.17
CA ILE A 136 5.26 -5.68 -0.91
C ILE A 136 6.02 -4.38 -0.68
N HIS A 137 6.74 -3.91 -1.71
CA HIS A 137 7.54 -2.71 -1.63
C HIS A 137 6.68 -1.46 -1.68
N LEU A 138 6.80 -0.65 -0.64
CA LEU A 138 6.11 0.63 -0.49
C LEU A 138 7.14 1.74 -0.36
N GLU A 139 6.73 2.95 -0.68
CA GLU A 139 7.62 4.10 -0.63
C GLU A 139 6.82 5.33 -0.22
N LEU A 140 7.45 6.19 0.57
CA LEU A 140 6.96 7.54 0.79
C LEU A 140 7.82 8.48 -0.04
N THR A 141 7.17 9.43 -0.71
CA THR A 141 7.84 10.45 -1.51
C THR A 141 7.45 11.83 -1.00
N ALA A 142 8.45 12.65 -0.71
CA ALA A 142 8.25 14.02 -0.25
C ALA A 142 8.89 15.01 -1.22
N PRO A 143 8.30 16.18 -1.44
CA PRO A 143 8.98 17.25 -2.15
C PRO A 143 10.15 17.81 -1.31
N LEU A 144 11.24 18.18 -1.97
CA LEU A 144 12.41 18.79 -1.30
C LEU A 144 12.26 20.30 -1.12
N GLY A 145 11.36 20.90 -1.78
CA GLY A 145 11.10 22.33 -1.69
C GLY A 145 9.69 22.64 -1.31
#